data_f92559a72d87f5581ecf338482bc935e
#
_entry.id   f92559a72d87f5581ecf338482bc935e
#
_cell.length_a   1.000
_cell.length_b   1.000
_cell.length_c   1.000
_cell.angle_alpha   90.00
_cell.angle_beta   90.00
_cell.angle_gamma   90.00
#
_symmetry.space_group_name_H-M   'P 1'
#
loop_
_entity.id
_entity.type
_entity.pdbx_description
1 polymer ?
#
loop_
_entity_poly.entity_id
_entity_poly.type
_entity_poly.pdbx_seq_one_letter_code
_entity_poly.pdbx_strand_id
1 'polypeptide(L)'
;HILGRRIKEYIDKHYMEPITLHSMGEALHISSYYLSHVFKQMSGYSPVQYLLRRRIGEAQTLLITTDLSITRIAEMVGYDTQSYFNLQFTKNVGMPPNKFRQNYIVPSGTEEKPRRRRK
;
A
#
# COMPACT_ATOMS: atom_id res chain seq x y z
N HIS A 1 0.11 22.29 6.09
CA HIS A 1 0.61 22.87 4.84
C HIS A 1 -0.33 22.51 3.70
N ILE A 2 -0.86 23.51 3.02
CA ILE A 2 -1.89 23.29 1.98
C ILE A 2 -1.37 22.44 0.83
N LEU A 3 -0.20 22.74 0.30
CA LEU A 3 0.35 21.97 -0.82
C LEU A 3 0.68 20.54 -0.40
N GLY A 4 1.27 20.38 0.77
CA GLY A 4 1.57 19.05 1.28
C GLY A 4 0.33 18.18 1.39
N ARG A 5 -0.78 18.77 1.85
CA ARG A 5 -2.06 18.09 1.97
C ARG A 5 -2.64 17.71 0.60
N ARG A 6 -2.49 18.61 -0.38
CA ARG A 6 -2.92 18.32 -1.76
C ARG A 6 -2.15 17.14 -2.36
N ILE A 7 -0.84 17.07 -2.08
CA ILE A 7 -0.02 15.95 -2.54
C ILE A 7 -0.49 14.64 -1.89
N LYS A 8 -0.72 14.68 -0.58
CA LYS A 8 -1.21 13.52 0.15
C LYS A 8 -2.54 13.02 -0.40
N GLU A 9 -3.47 13.94 -0.62
CA GLU A 9 -4.78 13.61 -1.17
C GLU A 9 -4.68 13.01 -2.56
N TYR A 10 -3.77 13.53 -3.38
CA TYR A 10 -3.56 12.97 -4.71
C TYR A 10 -3.09 11.52 -4.63
N ILE A 11 -2.11 11.24 -3.77
CA ILE A 11 -1.61 9.88 -3.61
C ILE A 11 -2.70 8.97 -3.04
N ASP A 12 -3.43 9.43 -2.05
CA ASP A 12 -4.50 8.63 -1.45
C ASP A 12 -5.58 8.26 -2.46
N LYS A 13 -5.82 9.12 -3.44
CA LYS A 13 -6.82 8.90 -4.46
C LYS A 13 -6.31 8.03 -5.61
N HIS A 14 -5.01 8.07 -5.90
CA HIS A 14 -4.45 7.47 -7.11
C HIS A 14 -3.42 6.37 -6.85
N TYR A 15 -3.27 5.90 -5.61
CA TYR A 15 -2.18 4.95 -5.28
C TYR A 15 -2.24 3.67 -6.09
N MET A 16 -3.42 3.25 -6.54
CA MET A 16 -3.58 2.03 -7.32
C MET A 16 -3.21 2.20 -8.79
N GLU A 17 -2.91 3.42 -9.22
CA GLU A 17 -2.53 3.73 -10.59
C GLU A 17 -1.01 3.76 -10.72
N PRO A 18 -0.47 3.64 -11.94
CA PRO A 18 0.99 3.66 -12.12
C PRO A 18 1.55 5.09 -12.07
N ILE A 19 1.35 5.76 -10.94
CA ILE A 19 1.84 7.13 -10.76
C ILE A 19 3.33 7.11 -10.42
N THR A 20 4.01 8.16 -10.88
CA THR A 20 5.42 8.39 -10.60
C THR A 20 5.58 9.78 -10.02
N LEU A 21 6.75 10.07 -9.48
CA LEU A 21 7.04 11.42 -8.99
C LEU A 21 6.83 12.45 -10.09
N HIS A 22 7.29 12.13 -11.31
CA HIS A 22 7.14 13.01 -12.46
C HIS A 22 5.66 13.23 -12.81
N SER A 23 4.87 12.16 -12.88
CA SER A 23 3.45 12.30 -13.23
C SER A 23 2.68 13.05 -12.16
N MET A 24 3.05 12.91 -10.90
CA MET A 24 2.44 13.68 -9.83
C MET A 24 2.73 15.17 -9.99
N GLY A 25 3.98 15.49 -10.32
CA GLY A 25 4.36 16.88 -10.55
C GLY A 25 3.59 17.50 -11.70
N GLU A 26 3.43 16.74 -12.78
CA GLU A 26 2.64 17.21 -13.93
C GLU A 26 1.19 17.45 -13.55
N ALA A 27 0.58 16.51 -12.83
CA ALA A 27 -0.82 16.61 -12.43
C ALA A 27 -1.07 17.79 -11.51
N LEU A 28 -0.12 18.11 -10.64
CA LEU A 28 -0.28 19.18 -9.67
C LEU A 28 0.38 20.50 -10.10
N HIS A 29 0.99 20.51 -11.29
CA HIS A 29 1.62 21.70 -11.87
C HIS A 29 2.78 22.25 -11.03
N ILE A 30 3.59 21.31 -10.49
CA ILE A 30 4.78 21.68 -9.72
C ILE A 30 5.93 20.77 -10.13
N SER A 31 7.17 21.23 -9.91
CA SER A 31 8.33 20.42 -10.23
C SER A 31 8.41 19.21 -9.29
N SER A 32 8.99 18.12 -9.78
CA SER A 32 9.20 16.93 -8.98
C SER A 32 10.04 17.23 -7.74
N TYR A 33 11.04 18.05 -7.89
CA TYR A 33 11.92 18.42 -6.78
C TYR A 33 11.15 19.14 -5.68
N TYR A 34 10.37 20.14 -6.05
CA TYR A 34 9.61 20.93 -5.07
C TYR A 34 8.54 20.08 -4.40
N LEU A 35 7.84 19.26 -5.18
CA LEU A 35 6.84 18.34 -4.67
C LEU A 35 7.44 17.42 -3.59
N SER A 36 8.57 16.83 -3.91
CA SER A 36 9.27 15.91 -3.00
C SER A 36 9.70 16.63 -1.72
N HIS A 37 10.25 17.83 -1.87
CA HIS A 37 10.74 18.63 -0.74
C HIS A 37 9.60 19.01 0.22
N VAL A 38 8.52 19.54 -0.33
CA VAL A 38 7.38 19.99 0.46
C VAL A 38 6.73 18.81 1.19
N PHE A 39 6.53 17.72 0.46
CA PHE A 39 5.87 16.55 1.04
C PHE A 39 6.71 15.93 2.17
N LYS A 40 8.01 15.85 1.95
CA LYS A 40 8.90 15.28 2.98
C LYS A 40 8.92 16.16 4.24
N GLN A 41 8.92 17.45 4.08
CA GLN A 41 8.86 18.36 5.22
C GLN A 41 7.57 18.20 6.02
N MET A 42 6.46 18.04 5.32
CA MET A 42 5.16 17.93 5.99
C MET A 42 4.96 16.54 6.63
N SER A 43 5.32 15.49 5.92
CA SER A 43 4.94 14.13 6.32
C SER A 43 6.05 13.31 6.94
N GLY A 44 7.30 13.68 6.68
CA GLY A 44 8.45 12.89 7.08
C GLY A 44 8.79 11.79 6.08
N TYR A 45 7.97 11.60 5.05
CA TYR A 45 8.17 10.58 4.02
C TYR A 45 8.35 11.22 2.66
N SER A 46 9.14 10.60 1.79
CA SER A 46 9.13 11.00 0.39
C SER A 46 7.78 10.58 -0.21
N PRO A 47 7.35 11.20 -1.32
CA PRO A 47 6.11 10.78 -1.97
C PRO A 47 6.11 9.30 -2.37
N VAL A 48 7.25 8.80 -2.83
CA VAL A 48 7.36 7.39 -3.23
C VAL A 48 7.23 6.46 -2.02
N GLN A 49 7.85 6.82 -0.89
CA GLN A 49 7.69 6.05 0.35
C GLN A 49 6.25 6.04 0.83
N TYR A 50 5.58 7.17 0.75
CA TYR A 50 4.19 7.27 1.15
C TYR A 50 3.30 6.43 0.24
N LEU A 51 3.55 6.49 -1.07
CA LEU A 51 2.83 5.67 -2.04
C LEU A 51 2.94 4.18 -1.70
N LEU A 52 4.16 3.73 -1.40
CA LEU A 52 4.40 2.35 -1.02
C LEU A 52 3.61 1.98 0.24
N ARG A 53 3.64 2.84 1.24
CA ARG A 53 2.92 2.59 2.49
C ARG A 53 1.41 2.50 2.26
N ARG A 54 0.87 3.34 1.37
CA ARG A 54 -0.56 3.28 1.04
C ARG A 54 -0.92 1.96 0.37
N ARG A 55 -0.10 1.54 -0.59
CA ARG A 55 -0.35 0.27 -1.30
C ARG A 55 -0.29 -0.93 -0.37
N ILE A 56 0.75 -0.99 0.44
CA ILE A 56 0.93 -2.12 1.37
C ILE A 56 -0.15 -2.10 2.46
N GLY A 57 -0.49 -0.92 2.97
CA GLY A 57 -1.54 -0.82 3.99
C GLY A 57 -2.89 -1.28 3.49
N GLU A 58 -3.25 -0.89 2.26
CA GLU A 58 -4.51 -1.35 1.68
C GLU A 58 -4.47 -2.85 1.41
N ALA A 59 -3.33 -3.38 0.97
CA ALA A 59 -3.18 -4.82 0.77
C ALA A 59 -3.39 -5.58 2.08
N GLN A 60 -2.85 -5.07 3.18
CA GLN A 60 -3.05 -5.70 4.49
C GLN A 60 -4.53 -5.74 4.86
N THR A 61 -5.24 -4.65 4.62
CA THR A 61 -6.68 -4.59 4.88
C THR A 61 -7.43 -5.62 4.03
N LEU A 62 -7.13 -5.69 2.74
CA LEU A 62 -7.80 -6.64 1.84
C LEU A 62 -7.49 -8.09 2.20
N LEU A 63 -6.27 -8.36 2.65
CA LEU A 63 -5.90 -9.72 3.06
C LEU A 63 -6.72 -10.19 4.25
N ILE A 64 -7.04 -9.29 5.15
CA ILE A 64 -7.79 -9.61 6.38
C ILE A 64 -9.29 -9.63 6.12
N THR A 65 -9.78 -8.73 5.29
CA THR A 65 -11.23 -8.50 5.16
C THR A 65 -11.87 -9.17 3.95
N THR A 66 -11.09 -9.81 3.08
CA THR A 66 -11.64 -10.45 1.87
C THR A 66 -11.03 -11.82 1.65
N ASP A 67 -11.63 -12.57 0.74
CA ASP A 67 -11.09 -13.85 0.25
C ASP A 67 -10.41 -13.71 -1.11
N LEU A 68 -10.15 -12.48 -1.54
CA LEU A 68 -9.52 -12.25 -2.83
C LEU A 68 -8.15 -12.94 -2.89
N SER A 69 -7.77 -13.39 -4.08
CA SER A 69 -6.47 -14.01 -4.27
C SER A 69 -5.35 -13.00 -4.08
N ILE A 70 -4.16 -13.47 -3.76
CA ILE A 70 -2.99 -12.62 -3.62
C ILE A 70 -2.72 -11.88 -4.94
N THR A 71 -2.87 -12.57 -6.07
CA THR A 71 -2.70 -11.95 -7.38
C THR A 71 -3.68 -10.79 -7.59
N ARG A 72 -4.94 -11.01 -7.22
CA ARG A 72 -5.96 -9.97 -7.39
C ARG A 72 -5.68 -8.76 -6.50
N ILE A 73 -5.30 -9.02 -5.25
CA ILE A 73 -4.97 -7.94 -4.31
C ILE A 73 -3.79 -7.12 -4.85
N ALA A 74 -2.75 -7.81 -5.35
CA ALA A 74 -1.59 -7.11 -5.92
C ALA A 74 -2.02 -6.14 -7.02
N GLU A 75 -2.89 -6.59 -7.93
CA GLU A 75 -3.42 -5.75 -9.00
C GLU A 75 -4.20 -4.56 -8.46
N MET A 76 -5.08 -4.83 -7.50
CA MET A 76 -5.96 -3.79 -6.96
C MET A 76 -5.19 -2.67 -6.27
N VAL A 77 -4.05 -2.98 -5.66
CA VAL A 77 -3.28 -1.96 -4.96
C VAL A 77 -2.19 -1.34 -5.82
N GLY A 78 -2.09 -1.73 -7.10
CA GLY A 78 -1.24 -1.02 -8.05
C GLY A 78 0.06 -1.70 -8.44
N TYR A 79 0.20 -3.02 -8.19
CA TYR A 79 1.40 -3.75 -8.61
C TYR A 79 1.16 -4.49 -9.91
N ASP A 80 2.14 -4.45 -10.80
CA ASP A 80 2.05 -5.11 -12.11
C ASP A 80 2.17 -6.62 -12.02
N THR A 81 2.96 -7.12 -11.06
CA THR A 81 3.17 -8.55 -10.90
C THR A 81 3.02 -8.95 -9.45
N GLN A 82 2.56 -10.19 -9.26
CA GLN A 82 2.49 -10.74 -7.90
C GLN A 82 3.87 -10.93 -7.30
N SER A 83 4.86 -11.28 -8.12
CA SER A 83 6.23 -11.48 -7.64
C SER A 83 6.80 -10.22 -7.00
N TYR A 84 6.64 -9.09 -7.66
CA TYR A 84 7.14 -7.83 -7.12
C TYR A 84 6.35 -7.42 -5.89
N PHE A 85 5.03 -7.62 -5.91
CA PHE A 85 4.19 -7.37 -4.77
C PHE A 85 4.66 -8.18 -3.55
N ASN A 86 4.89 -9.48 -3.74
CA ASN A 86 5.34 -10.35 -2.65
C ASN A 86 6.66 -9.85 -2.06
N LEU A 87 7.57 -9.43 -2.92
CA LEU A 87 8.87 -8.91 -2.49
C LEU A 87 8.71 -7.66 -1.64
N GLN A 88 7.93 -6.69 -2.12
CA GLN A 88 7.70 -5.44 -1.42
C GLN A 88 6.93 -5.65 -0.12
N PHE A 89 5.92 -6.49 -0.16
CA PHE A 89 5.11 -6.79 1.04
C PHE A 89 5.99 -7.43 2.12
N THR A 90 6.77 -8.45 1.75
CA THR A 90 7.64 -9.14 2.70
C THR A 90 8.67 -8.19 3.30
N LYS A 91 9.25 -7.34 2.47
CA LYS A 91 10.27 -6.39 2.92
C LYS A 91 9.69 -5.39 3.92
N ASN A 92 8.46 -4.95 3.72
CA ASN A 92 7.86 -3.90 4.54
C ASN A 92 7.05 -4.41 5.73
N VAL A 93 6.52 -5.63 5.64
CA VAL A 93 5.67 -6.20 6.68
C VAL A 93 6.41 -7.25 7.52
N GLY A 94 7.41 -7.89 6.95
CA GLY A 94 8.20 -8.89 7.64
C GLY A 94 7.76 -10.32 7.38
N MET A 95 6.74 -10.53 6.57
CA MET A 95 6.30 -11.87 6.18
C MET A 95 5.53 -11.80 4.85
N PRO A 96 5.45 -12.89 4.10
CA PRO A 96 4.73 -12.89 2.82
C PRO A 96 3.23 -12.66 3.02
N PRO A 97 2.54 -12.18 1.99
CA PRO A 97 1.10 -11.90 2.08
C PRO A 97 0.27 -13.11 2.54
N ASN A 98 0.60 -14.28 2.03
CA ASN A 98 -0.13 -15.50 2.38
C ASN A 98 -0.03 -15.81 3.87
N LYS A 99 1.18 -15.67 4.41
CA LYS A 99 1.41 -15.90 5.83
C LYS A 99 0.75 -14.82 6.68
N PHE A 100 0.78 -13.59 6.22
CA PHE A 100 0.11 -12.49 6.90
C PHE A 100 -1.38 -12.78 7.02
N ARG A 101 -2.00 -13.21 5.92
CA ARG A 101 -3.43 -13.56 5.92
C ARG A 101 -3.73 -14.66 6.94
N GLN A 102 -2.92 -15.72 6.95
CA GLN A 102 -3.11 -16.82 7.88
C GLN A 102 -3.00 -16.39 9.33
N ASN A 103 -2.07 -15.48 9.62
CA ASN A 103 -1.80 -15.07 10.99
C ASN A 103 -2.82 -14.07 11.54
N TYR A 104 -3.45 -13.28 10.66
CA TYR A 104 -4.27 -12.15 11.09
C TYR A 104 -5.73 -12.24 10.73
N ILE A 105 -6.13 -13.26 9.98
CA ILE A 105 -7.53 -13.40 9.63
C ILE A 105 -8.33 -13.79 10.87
N VAL A 106 -9.46 -13.14 11.05
CA VAL A 106 -10.35 -13.44 12.16
C VAL A 106 -11.47 -14.33 11.63
N PRO A 107 -11.62 -15.55 12.15
CA PRO A 107 -12.69 -16.42 11.68
C PRO A 107 -14.06 -15.77 11.90
N SER A 108 -14.85 -15.74 10.86
CA SER A 108 -16.18 -15.17 10.94
C SER A 108 -17.09 -16.09 11.70
N GLY A 109 -17.65 -15.61 12.70
CA GLY A 109 -18.66 -16.34 13.48
C GLY A 109 -18.14 -17.36 14.45
N THR A 110 -16.93 -17.44 14.76
CA THR A 110 -16.52 -18.42 15.66
C THR A 110 -15.36 -18.26 16.42
N GLU A 111 -15.36 -18.96 16.49
CA GLU A 111 -14.47 -19.09 16.93
C GLU A 111 -13.37 -19.63 16.76
N GLU A 112 -13.20 -20.18 16.28
CA GLU A 112 -12.29 -20.71 16.08
C GLU A 112 -11.51 -21.19 15.70
N LYS A 113 -11.20 -21.63 15.67
CA LYS A 113 -10.42 -22.16 15.43
C LYS A 113 -9.29 -22.16 15.30
N PRO A 114 -8.98 -22.40 15.75
CA PRO A 114 -7.91 -22.25 15.76
C PRO A 114 -6.97 -22.49 15.20
N ARG A 115 -6.84 -22.63 14.82
CA ARG A 115 -6.02 -22.71 14.33
C ARG A 115 -5.22 -23.08 13.96
N ARG A 116 -5.32 -23.36 13.90
CA ARG A 116 -4.61 -23.51 13.61
C ARG A 116 -3.74 -23.43 13.39
N ARG A 117 -3.71 -23.43 13.54
CA ARG A 117 -2.87 -23.10 13.38
C ARG A 117 -2.02 -23.46 13.09
N ARG A 118 -1.98 -23.76 13.06
CA ARG A 118 -1.17 -23.89 12.80
C ARG A 118 -0.33 -23.92 12.48
N LYS A 119 -0.27 -24.00 12.50
CA LYS A 119 0.59 -23.88 12.33
C LYS A 119 1.23 -23.66 12.16
#